data_d37884132b98ad17a2432398442f3f82
#
_entry.id   d37884132b98ad17a2432398442f3f82
#
_cell.length_a   1.000
_cell.length_b   1.000
_cell.length_c   1.000
_cell.angle_alpha   90.00
_cell.angle_beta   90.00
_cell.angle_gamma   90.00
#
_symmetry.space_group_name_H-M   'P 1'
#
loop_
_entity.id
_entity.type
_entity.pdbx_description
1 polymer ?
#
loop_
_entity_poly.entity_id
_entity_poly.type
_entity_poly.pdbx_seq_one_letter_code
_entity_poly.pdbx_strand_id
1 'polypeptide(L)' 'NIPDLIISDIRMPEMRGDEFLEWIKSNQLFKHIPVVMLSSEDSTTERIRLLQEGAEDYIVKPFNPMELKVRIKKIIE' A
#
# COMPACT_ATOMS: atom_id res chain seq x y z
N ASN A 1 -14.38 -5.58 -12.33
CA ASN A 1 -14.43 -4.28 -11.66
C ASN A 1 -13.07 -3.83 -11.19
N ILE A 2 -12.76 -2.57 -11.40
CA ILE A 2 -11.52 -1.98 -10.92
C ILE A 2 -11.78 -1.43 -9.51
N PRO A 3 -10.99 -1.84 -8.51
CA PRO A 3 -11.21 -1.35 -7.14
C PRO A 3 -10.83 0.13 -7.01
N ASP A 4 -11.42 0.79 -6.00
CA ASP A 4 -11.11 2.17 -5.69
C ASP A 4 -9.85 2.31 -4.84
N LEU A 5 -9.42 1.24 -4.20
CA LEU A 5 -8.28 1.23 -3.30
C LEU A 5 -7.77 -0.20 -3.17
N ILE A 6 -6.47 -0.34 -3.03
CA ILE A 6 -5.84 -1.64 -2.78
C ILE A 6 -5.07 -1.56 -1.46
N ILE A 7 -5.30 -2.53 -0.58
CA ILE A 7 -4.53 -2.69 0.65
C ILE A 7 -3.72 -3.96 0.51
N SER A 8 -2.42 -3.86 0.60
CA SER A 8 -1.51 -4.98 0.38
C SER A 8 -0.57 -5.18 1.56
N ASP A 9 -0.43 -6.42 2.01
CA ASP A 9 0.58 -6.80 2.99
C ASP A 9 1.90 -7.02 2.26
N ILE A 10 2.99 -6.48 2.81
CA ILE A 10 4.32 -6.63 2.21
C ILE A 10 4.75 -8.09 2.18
N ARG A 11 4.34 -8.87 3.16
CA ARG A 11 4.68 -10.29 3.24
C ARG A 11 3.58 -11.16 2.66
N MET A 12 3.61 -11.35 1.36
CA MET A 12 2.70 -12.27 0.69
C MET A 12 3.43 -13.56 0.34
N PRO A 13 2.77 -14.73 0.42
CA PRO A 13 3.42 -16.02 0.16
C PRO A 13 4.03 -16.17 -1.23
N GLU A 14 3.40 -15.61 -2.23
CA GLU A 14 3.78 -15.82 -3.63
C GLU A 14 4.50 -14.63 -4.26
N MET A 15 4.37 -13.45 -3.65
CA MET A 15 4.93 -12.22 -4.21
C MET A 15 5.20 -11.23 -3.09
N ARG A 16 6.36 -10.59 -3.11
CA ARG A 16 6.64 -9.53 -2.15
C ARG A 16 5.77 -8.32 -2.45
N GLY A 17 5.42 -7.58 -1.39
CA GLY A 17 4.58 -6.39 -1.54
C GLY A 17 5.18 -5.34 -2.45
N ASP A 18 6.52 -5.16 -2.43
CA ASP A 18 7.19 -4.21 -3.32
C ASP A 18 7.09 -4.64 -4.79
N GLU A 19 7.17 -5.94 -5.07
CA GLU A 19 6.99 -6.45 -6.42
C GLU A 19 5.55 -6.24 -6.89
N PHE A 20 4.58 -6.46 -6.00
CA PHE A 20 3.17 -6.24 -6.30
C PHE A 20 2.90 -4.77 -6.60
N LEU A 21 3.45 -3.87 -5.80
CA LEU A 21 3.29 -2.44 -6.01
C LEU A 21 3.86 -2.01 -7.36
N GLU A 22 5.04 -2.51 -7.71
CA GLU A 22 5.66 -2.24 -9.00
C GLU A 22 4.77 -2.73 -10.14
N TRP A 23 4.20 -3.95 -10.00
CA TRP A 23 3.32 -4.50 -11.01
C TRP A 23 2.08 -3.63 -11.20
N ILE A 24 1.44 -3.20 -10.10
CA ILE A 24 0.25 -2.33 -10.15
C ILE A 24 0.59 -1.01 -10.85
N LYS A 25 1.71 -0.39 -10.47
CA LYS A 25 2.06 0.94 -10.99
C LYS A 25 2.54 0.92 -12.44
N SER A 26 2.95 -0.25 -12.93
CA SER A 26 3.31 -0.40 -14.34
C SER A 26 2.15 -0.87 -15.22
N ASN A 27 1.00 -1.19 -14.62
CA ASN A 27 -0.18 -1.67 -15.34
C ASN A 27 -1.07 -0.50 -15.74
N GLN A 28 -1.39 -0.39 -17.03
CA GLN A 28 -2.19 0.71 -17.56
C GLN A 28 -3.57 0.82 -16.90
N LEU A 29 -4.17 -0.31 -16.53
CA LEU A 29 -5.50 -0.34 -15.93
C LEU A 29 -5.49 0.02 -14.45
N PHE A 30 -4.38 -0.24 -13.75
CA PHE A 30 -4.34 -0.15 -12.30
C PHE A 30 -3.42 0.93 -11.75
N LYS A 31 -2.59 1.55 -12.57
CA LYS A 31 -1.57 2.48 -12.09
C LYS A 31 -2.12 3.69 -11.33
N HIS A 32 -3.39 4.03 -11.53
CA HIS A 32 -4.03 5.16 -10.86
C HIS A 32 -4.74 4.79 -9.56
N ILE A 33 -4.79 3.49 -9.23
CA ILE A 33 -5.44 3.03 -8.02
C ILE A 33 -4.49 3.27 -6.83
N PRO A 34 -4.95 3.98 -5.79
CA PRO A 34 -4.12 4.15 -4.60
C PRO A 34 -3.86 2.82 -3.90
N VAL A 35 -2.62 2.61 -3.48
CA VAL A 35 -2.19 1.39 -2.80
C VAL A 35 -1.67 1.74 -1.41
N VAL A 36 -2.24 1.12 -0.39
CA VAL A 36 -1.79 1.26 0.99
C VAL A 36 -1.03 -0.01 1.36
N MET A 37 0.20 0.15 1.80
CA MET A 37 1.05 -0.97 2.19
C MET A 37 0.97 -1.22 3.69
N LEU A 38 0.83 -2.48 4.08
CA LEU A 38 0.85 -2.89 5.49
C LEU A 38 2.13 -3.66 5.77
N SER A 39 2.79 -3.35 6.89
CA SER A 39 4.04 -4.00 7.26
C SER A 39 4.09 -4.26 8.75
N SER A 40 4.74 -5.36 9.16
CA SER A 40 5.04 -5.62 10.55
C SER A 40 6.37 -4.98 10.97
N GLU A 41 7.08 -4.36 10.05
CA GLU A 41 8.36 -3.73 10.32
C GLU A 41 8.25 -2.20 10.27
N ASP A 42 8.73 -1.55 11.33
CA ASP A 42 8.80 -0.10 11.37
C ASP A 42 10.16 0.35 10.82
N SER A 43 10.31 0.27 9.51
CA SER A 43 11.52 0.62 8.82
C SER A 43 11.34 1.91 8.02
N THR A 44 12.08 2.95 8.40
CA THR A 44 12.03 4.23 7.70
C THR A 44 12.53 4.08 6.26
N THR A 45 13.60 3.30 6.06
CA THR A 45 14.17 3.07 4.74
C THR A 45 13.16 2.41 3.81
N GLU A 46 12.48 1.38 4.30
CA GLU A 46 11.48 0.68 3.50
C GLU A 46 10.27 1.56 3.23
N ARG A 47 9.84 2.34 4.22
CA ARG A 47 8.74 3.29 4.05
C ARG A 47 9.04 4.28 2.94
N ILE A 48 10.21 4.90 2.97
CA ILE A 48 10.62 5.87 1.95
C ILE A 48 10.66 5.21 0.58
N ARG A 49 11.24 4.02 0.49
CA ARG A 49 11.34 3.29 -0.77
C ARG A 49 9.97 3.02 -1.38
N LEU A 50 9.03 2.50 -0.58
CA LEU A 50 7.71 2.18 -1.08
C LEU A 50 6.90 3.41 -1.46
N LEU A 51 7.02 4.49 -0.68
CA LEU A 51 6.35 5.74 -1.03
C LEU A 51 6.90 6.32 -2.33
N GLN A 52 8.21 6.22 -2.55
CA GLN A 52 8.82 6.66 -3.80
C GLN A 52 8.39 5.79 -4.99
N GLU A 53 8.10 4.52 -4.76
CA GLU A 53 7.61 3.62 -5.79
C GLU A 53 6.13 3.82 -6.11
N GLY A 54 5.44 4.67 -5.35
CA GLY A 54 4.08 5.06 -5.66
C GLY A 54 3.02 4.61 -4.67
N ALA A 55 3.39 4.06 -3.51
CA ALA A 55 2.41 3.75 -2.48
C ALA A 55 1.81 5.05 -1.93
N GLU A 56 0.50 5.05 -1.71
CA GLU A 56 -0.16 6.21 -1.13
C GLU A 56 0.10 6.35 0.36
N ASP A 57 0.22 5.23 1.06
CA ASP A 57 0.48 5.24 2.49
C ASP A 57 1.15 3.94 2.90
N TYR A 58 1.73 3.96 4.09
CA TYR A 58 2.45 2.83 4.67
C TYR A 58 2.05 2.75 6.14
N ILE A 59 1.46 1.63 6.54
CA ILE A 59 0.94 1.45 7.89
C ILE A 59 1.64 0.27 8.55
N VAL A 60 2.14 0.49 9.77
CA VAL A 60 2.87 -0.53 10.53
C VAL A 60 1.90 -1.30 11.43
N LYS A 61 2.01 -2.60 11.43
CA LYS A 61 1.23 -3.47 12.33
C LYS A 61 1.92 -3.60 13.68
N PRO A 62 1.19 -3.72 14.78
CA PRO A 62 -0.27 -3.64 14.86
C PRO A 62 -0.75 -2.19 14.72
N PHE A 63 -1.82 -2.00 14.00
CA PHE A 63 -2.40 -0.67 13.81
C PHE A 63 -3.76 -0.56 14.51
N ASN A 64 -4.15 0.67 14.84
CA ASN A 64 -5.49 0.95 15.35
C ASN A 64 -6.47 0.94 14.17
N PRO A 65 -7.56 0.14 14.21
CA PRO A 65 -8.52 0.09 13.11
C PRO A 65 -9.12 1.46 12.75
N MET A 66 -9.28 2.34 13.74
CA MET A 66 -9.79 3.69 13.48
C MET A 66 -8.78 4.53 12.69
N GLU A 67 -7.49 4.35 12.97
CA GLU A 67 -6.44 5.05 12.23
C GLU A 67 -6.45 4.62 10.76
N LEU A 68 -6.56 3.31 10.52
CA LEU A 68 -6.63 2.80 9.16
C LEU A 68 -7.85 3.38 8.43
N LYS A 69 -8.99 3.39 9.10
CA LYS A 69 -10.23 3.91 8.53
C LYS A 69 -10.09 5.39 8.13
N VAL A 70 -9.50 6.19 9.01
CA VAL A 70 -9.31 7.63 8.74
C VAL A 70 -8.36 7.83 7.56
N ARG A 71 -7.27 7.07 7.49
CA ARG A 71 -6.31 7.19 6.39
C ARG A 71 -6.92 6.79 5.06
N ILE A 72 -7.69 5.70 5.03
CA ILE A 72 -8.38 5.27 3.82
C ILE A 72 -9.38 6.32 3.36
N LYS A 73 -10.13 6.87 4.29
CA LYS A 73 -11.13 7.88 3.96
C LYS A 73 -10.51 9.11 3.30
N LYS A 74 -9.36 9.55 3.78
CA LYS A 74 -8.66 10.68 3.17
C LYS A 74 -8.16 10.38 1.76
N ILE A 75 -7.82 9.14 1.49
CA ILE A 75 -7.30 8.75 0.18
C ILE A 75 -8.41 8.70 -0.86
N ILE A 76 -9.58 8.19 -0.50
CA ILE A 76 -10.68 7.96 -1.44
C ILE A 76 -11.71 9.09 -1.51
N GLU A 77 -11.58 10.11 -0.66
CA GLU A 77 -12.45 11.29 -0.71
C GLU A 77 -11.95 12.40 -1.60
#